data_f30faca228968b5083a41e6e798eaaae
#
_entry.id   f30faca228968b5083a41e6e798eaaae
#
_cell.length_a   1.000
_cell.length_b   1.000
_cell.length_c   1.000
_cell.angle_alpha   90.00
_cell.angle_beta   90.00
_cell.angle_gamma   90.00
#
_symmetry.space_group_name_H-M   'P 1'
#
loop_
_entity.id
_entity.type
_entity.pdbx_description
1 polymer ?
#
loop_
_entity_poly.entity_id
_entity_poly.type
_entity_poly.pdbx_seq_one_letter_code
_entity_poly.pdbx_strand_id
1 'polypeptide(L)'
;MARRNFLAQLAGLPFLALRGKAEEPKKPLKIMMKSTWGPDDPTRAAFPFAHGLALAEAGHEVQIFLLAEATSLMRKSMANAILPVGWPPLSETLQKVVAKHIPIFS
;
A
#
# COMPACT_ATOMS: atom_id res chain seq x y z
N MET A 1 -41.06 15.82 -15.22
CA MET A 1 -40.50 15.11 -15.37
C MET A 1 -39.79 14.04 -14.68
N ALA A 2 -40.46 13.00 -14.49
CA ALA A 2 -39.90 11.85 -13.83
C ALA A 2 -38.61 11.39 -14.48
N ARG A 3 -38.57 11.49 -15.79
CA ARG A 3 -37.35 11.04 -16.48
C ARG A 3 -36.14 11.89 -16.15
N ARG A 4 -36.32 13.19 -16.06
CA ARG A 4 -35.22 14.04 -15.74
C ARG A 4 -34.73 13.82 -14.30
N ASN A 5 -35.70 13.69 -13.39
CA ASN A 5 -35.31 13.39 -12.01
C ASN A 5 -34.64 12.04 -11.89
N PHE A 6 -35.14 11.10 -12.69
CA PHE A 6 -34.56 9.77 -12.71
C PHE A 6 -33.08 9.81 -13.16
N LEU A 7 -32.78 10.58 -14.19
CA LEU A 7 -31.43 10.71 -14.67
C LEU A 7 -30.52 11.37 -13.63
N ALA A 8 -31.03 12.39 -12.97
CA ALA A 8 -30.26 13.05 -11.93
C ALA A 8 -29.97 12.09 -10.78
N GLN A 9 -30.95 11.28 -10.39
CA GLN A 9 -30.73 10.30 -9.35
C GLN A 9 -29.74 9.22 -9.78
N LEU A 10 -29.82 8.77 -11.00
CA LEU A 10 -28.89 7.78 -11.51
C LEU A 10 -27.47 8.33 -11.59
N ALA A 11 -27.34 9.59 -11.95
CA ALA A 11 -26.01 10.18 -12.05
C ALA A 11 -25.39 10.40 -10.67
N GLY A 12 -26.20 10.84 -9.70
CA GLY A 12 -25.69 11.15 -8.38
C GLY A 12 -25.57 9.96 -7.46
N LEU A 13 -26.66 9.24 -7.25
CA LEU A 13 -26.68 8.18 -6.27
C LEU A 13 -25.83 6.97 -6.65
N PRO A 14 -25.93 6.42 -7.86
CA PRO A 14 -25.10 5.28 -8.23
C PRO A 14 -23.62 5.61 -8.23
N PHE A 15 -23.29 6.83 -8.62
CA PHE A 15 -21.89 7.24 -8.66
C PHE A 15 -21.28 7.25 -7.25
N LEU A 16 -21.97 7.81 -6.28
CA LEU A 16 -21.49 7.84 -4.91
C LEU A 16 -21.40 6.43 -4.33
N ALA A 17 -22.37 5.58 -4.65
CA ALA A 17 -22.36 4.21 -4.16
C ALA A 17 -21.19 3.44 -4.74
N LEU A 18 -20.86 3.66 -6.00
CA LEU A 18 -19.71 3.01 -6.62
C LEU A 18 -18.40 3.47 -6.00
N ARG A 19 -18.29 4.74 -5.69
CA ARG A 19 -17.08 5.23 -5.03
C ARG A 19 -16.92 4.60 -3.67
N GLY A 20 -17.96 4.53 -2.88
CA GLY A 20 -17.90 3.89 -1.58
C GLY A 20 -17.49 2.44 -1.69
N LYS A 21 -18.08 1.72 -2.63
CA LYS A 21 -17.74 0.31 -2.81
C LYS A 21 -16.33 0.12 -3.33
N ALA A 22 -15.83 1.03 -4.15
CA ALA A 22 -14.48 0.95 -4.66
C ALA A 22 -13.45 1.17 -3.55
N GLU A 23 -13.79 1.98 -2.54
CA GLU A 23 -12.89 2.27 -1.44
C GLU A 23 -12.86 1.15 -0.40
N GLU A 24 -13.94 0.40 -0.30
CA GLU A 24 -14.06 -0.67 0.68
C GLU A 24 -14.16 -2.02 -0.03
N PRO A 25 -13.13 -2.83 0.02
CA PRO A 25 -13.22 -4.14 -0.62
C PRO A 25 -14.29 -4.97 0.06
N LYS A 26 -15.12 -5.61 -0.74
CA LYS A 26 -16.17 -6.48 -0.22
C LYS A 26 -15.57 -7.69 0.48
N LYS A 27 -14.44 -8.14 -0.01
CA LYS A 27 -13.77 -9.32 0.49
C LYS A 27 -12.29 -9.03 0.59
N PRO A 28 -11.74 -8.93 1.78
CA PRO A 28 -10.31 -8.68 1.93
C PRO A 28 -9.48 -9.76 1.25
N LEU A 29 -8.42 -9.36 0.61
CA LEU A 29 -7.49 -10.27 -0.03
C LEU A 29 -6.30 -10.51 0.89
N LYS A 30 -5.66 -11.66 0.71
CA LYS A 30 -4.37 -11.95 1.33
C LYS A 30 -3.32 -11.66 0.28
N ILE A 31 -2.46 -10.69 0.56
CA ILE A 31 -1.51 -10.17 -0.42
C ILE A 31 -0.09 -10.39 0.07
N MET A 32 0.73 -11.00 -0.78
CA MET A 32 2.15 -11.16 -0.52
C MET A 32 2.92 -10.17 -1.39
N MET A 33 3.67 -9.30 -0.74
CA MET A 33 4.54 -8.35 -1.43
C MET A 33 5.97 -8.85 -1.36
N LYS A 34 6.55 -9.18 -2.49
CA LYS A 34 7.94 -9.65 -2.55
C LYS A 34 8.83 -8.55 -3.11
N SER A 35 10.03 -8.46 -2.60
CA SER A 35 11.02 -7.52 -3.10
C SER A 35 12.40 -8.13 -3.08
N THR A 36 13.17 -7.82 -4.12
CA THR A 36 14.58 -8.18 -4.21
C THR A 36 15.48 -6.95 -4.32
N TRP A 37 14.90 -5.76 -4.30
CA TRP A 37 15.63 -4.52 -4.51
C TRP A 37 16.20 -3.97 -3.21
N GLY A 38 17.46 -3.61 -3.26
CA GLY A 38 18.19 -3.05 -2.13
C GLY A 38 18.49 -1.57 -2.31
N PRO A 39 19.53 -1.05 -1.62
CA PRO A 39 19.83 0.38 -1.60
C PRO A 39 20.28 0.97 -2.92
N ASP A 40 20.66 0.13 -3.89
CA ASP A 40 21.04 0.60 -5.22
C ASP A 40 19.86 1.13 -6.03
N ASP A 41 18.64 0.81 -5.63
CA ASP A 41 17.44 1.38 -6.25
C ASP A 41 16.46 1.74 -5.14
N PRO A 42 16.61 2.93 -4.55
CA PRO A 42 15.81 3.33 -3.37
C PRO A 42 14.32 3.32 -3.62
N THR A 43 13.88 3.75 -4.80
CA THR A 43 12.46 3.82 -5.10
C THR A 43 11.85 2.43 -5.20
N ARG A 44 12.51 1.51 -5.91
CA ARG A 44 12.02 0.14 -6.00
C ARG A 44 12.12 -0.59 -4.66
N ALA A 45 13.16 -0.28 -3.88
CA ALA A 45 13.29 -0.86 -2.55
C ALA A 45 12.11 -0.50 -1.66
N ALA A 46 11.57 0.71 -1.80
CA ALA A 46 10.47 1.19 -0.98
C ALA A 46 9.10 0.71 -1.45
N PHE A 47 8.96 0.23 -2.69
CA PHE A 47 7.67 -0.18 -3.25
C PHE A 47 6.87 -1.14 -2.37
N PRO A 48 7.42 -2.27 -1.92
CA PRO A 48 6.61 -3.21 -1.16
C PRO A 48 6.13 -2.62 0.17
N PHE A 49 6.89 -1.73 0.76
CA PHE A 49 6.49 -1.09 2.02
C PHE A 49 5.41 -0.04 1.79
N ALA A 50 5.61 0.84 0.82
CA ALA A 50 4.63 1.90 0.52
C ALA A 50 3.32 1.31 0.02
N HIS A 51 3.38 0.39 -0.94
CA HIS A 51 2.18 -0.24 -1.48
C HIS A 51 1.54 -1.19 -0.50
N GLY A 52 2.36 -1.93 0.26
CA GLY A 52 1.84 -2.82 1.29
C GLY A 52 1.09 -2.06 2.37
N LEU A 53 1.62 -0.92 2.79
CA LEU A 53 0.94 -0.08 3.76
C LEU A 53 -0.39 0.43 3.22
N ALA A 54 -0.42 0.91 1.98
CA ALA A 54 -1.65 1.39 1.36
C ALA A 54 -2.70 0.29 1.25
N LEU A 55 -2.28 -0.91 0.88
CA LEU A 55 -3.20 -2.04 0.77
C LEU A 55 -3.74 -2.47 2.13
N ALA A 56 -2.89 -2.44 3.15
CA ALA A 56 -3.33 -2.76 4.50
C ALA A 56 -4.33 -1.71 5.01
N GLU A 57 -4.10 -0.45 4.71
CA GLU A 57 -5.02 0.61 5.08
C GLU A 57 -6.35 0.51 4.35
N ALA A 58 -6.34 -0.11 3.18
CA ALA A 58 -7.56 -0.39 2.42
C ALA A 58 -8.31 -1.62 2.93
N GLY A 59 -7.78 -2.31 3.93
CA GLY A 59 -8.47 -3.44 4.55
C GLY A 59 -7.99 -4.82 4.12
N HIS A 60 -6.93 -4.89 3.36
CA HIS A 60 -6.37 -6.18 2.94
C HIS A 60 -5.37 -6.72 3.95
N GLU A 61 -5.16 -8.02 3.95
CA GLU A 61 -4.17 -8.67 4.78
C GLU A 61 -2.88 -8.78 3.99
N VAL A 62 -1.84 -8.09 4.45
CA VAL A 62 -0.58 -7.95 3.71
C VAL A 62 0.57 -8.60 4.45
N GLN A 63 1.44 -9.29 3.72
CA GLN A 63 2.71 -9.81 4.20
C GLN A 63 3.80 -9.35 3.26
N ILE A 64 4.96 -9.02 3.81
CA ILE A 64 6.09 -8.54 3.01
C ILE A 64 7.23 -9.53 3.13
N PHE A 65 7.77 -9.96 1.99
CA PHE A 65 8.89 -10.88 1.92
C PHE A 65 10.07 -10.20 1.24
N LEU A 66 11.20 -10.15 1.95
CA LEU A 66 12.43 -9.54 1.46
C LEU A 66 13.42 -10.63 1.11
N LEU A 67 13.89 -10.59 -0.13
CA LEU A 67 14.81 -11.60 -0.66
C LEU A 67 16.04 -10.89 -1.23
N ALA A 68 17.12 -11.64 -1.35
CA ALA A 68 18.36 -11.13 -1.97
C ALA A 68 18.77 -9.78 -1.36
N GLU A 69 19.02 -8.79 -2.18
CA GLU A 69 19.50 -7.48 -1.72
C GLU A 69 18.51 -6.75 -0.80
N ALA A 70 17.23 -7.07 -0.90
CA ALA A 70 16.22 -6.44 -0.06
C ALA A 70 16.34 -6.81 1.41
N THR A 71 17.01 -7.92 1.73
CA THR A 71 17.20 -8.31 3.14
C THR A 71 18.00 -7.27 3.92
N SER A 72 18.88 -6.53 3.24
CA SER A 72 19.67 -5.49 3.90
C SER A 72 18.82 -4.33 4.42
N LEU A 73 17.60 -4.18 3.93
CA LEU A 73 16.71 -3.09 4.35
C LEU A 73 16.25 -3.26 5.80
N MET A 74 16.44 -4.43 6.38
CA MET A 74 16.09 -4.65 7.78
C MET A 74 17.12 -4.05 8.74
N ARG A 75 18.24 -3.60 8.24
CA ARG A 75 19.22 -2.88 9.07
C ARG A 75 18.75 -1.44 9.22
N LYS A 76 18.73 -0.96 10.45
CA LYS A 76 18.28 0.41 10.73
C LYS A 76 19.08 1.45 9.95
N SER A 77 20.38 1.30 9.88
CA SER A 77 21.22 2.24 9.14
C SER A 77 20.89 2.25 7.65
N MET A 78 20.55 1.09 7.10
CA MET A 78 20.19 1.00 5.69
C MET A 78 18.81 1.64 5.45
N ALA A 79 17.84 1.31 6.28
CA ALA A 79 16.50 1.89 6.14
C ALA A 79 16.53 3.42 6.25
N ASN A 80 17.39 3.96 7.10
CA ASN A 80 17.52 5.41 7.24
C ASN A 80 18.13 6.07 6.00
N ALA A 81 18.90 5.32 5.23
CA ALA A 81 19.58 5.84 4.05
C ALA A 81 18.74 5.75 2.77
N ILE A 82 17.62 5.05 2.80
CA ILE A 82 16.79 4.88 1.62
C ILE A 82 15.84 6.07 1.46
N LEU A 83 16.07 6.85 0.41
CA LEU A 83 15.28 8.05 0.12
C LEU A 83 14.61 7.87 -1.25
N PRO A 84 13.41 7.29 -1.29
CA PRO A 84 12.74 7.05 -2.56
C PRO A 84 12.22 8.33 -3.19
N VAL A 85 12.05 8.31 -4.49
CA VAL A 85 11.50 9.44 -5.22
C VAL A 85 9.99 9.50 -4.99
N GLY A 86 9.51 10.65 -4.49
CA GLY A 86 8.08 10.88 -4.31
C GLY A 86 7.47 10.29 -3.06
N TRP A 87 8.26 9.59 -2.25
CA TRP A 87 7.79 9.02 -0.99
C TRP A 87 8.67 9.48 0.16
N PRO A 88 8.16 9.41 1.40
CA PRO A 88 9.00 9.73 2.56
C PRO A 88 10.16 8.72 2.70
N PRO A 89 11.16 9.04 3.53
CA PRO A 89 12.24 8.09 3.79
C PRO A 89 11.70 6.73 4.22
N LEU A 90 12.38 5.67 3.83
CA LEU A 90 11.91 4.32 4.11
C LEU A 90 11.73 4.07 5.61
N SER A 91 12.60 4.65 6.44
CA SER A 91 12.48 4.47 7.89
C SER A 91 11.13 4.95 8.41
N GLU A 92 10.59 6.02 7.84
CA GLU A 92 9.28 6.54 8.23
C GLU A 92 8.16 5.60 7.81
N THR A 93 8.20 5.14 6.56
CA THR A 93 7.21 4.19 6.05
C THR A 93 7.29 2.88 6.85
N LEU A 94 8.49 2.44 7.18
CA LEU A 94 8.70 1.20 7.91
C LEU A 94 8.10 1.28 9.31
N GLN A 95 8.21 2.42 9.97
CA GLN A 95 7.57 2.61 11.28
C GLN A 95 6.06 2.42 11.19
N LYS A 96 5.45 2.93 10.12
CA LYS A 96 4.00 2.77 9.92
C LYS A 96 3.63 1.32 9.62
N VAL A 97 4.47 0.64 8.85
CA VAL A 97 4.27 -0.79 8.55
C VAL A 97 4.29 -1.60 9.84
N VAL A 98 5.25 -1.34 10.71
CA VAL A 98 5.36 -2.03 11.99
C VAL A 98 4.17 -1.70 12.89
N ALA A 99 3.75 -0.45 12.93
CA ALA A 99 2.61 -0.03 13.73
C ALA A 99 1.30 -0.69 13.27
N LYS A 100 1.20 -1.01 11.99
CA LYS A 100 0.05 -1.73 11.44
C LYS A 100 0.14 -3.24 11.63
N HIS A 101 1.22 -3.73 12.23
CA HIS A 101 1.44 -5.17 12.45
C HIS A 101 1.49 -5.98 11.15
N ILE A 102 2.02 -5.39 10.09
CA ILE A 102 2.22 -6.10 8.83
C ILE A 102 3.46 -6.98 8.99
N PRO A 103 3.34 -8.31 8.82
CA PRO A 103 4.49 -9.19 8.97
C PRO A 103 5.53 -8.94 7.87
N ILE A 104 6.79 -8.93 8.26
CA ILE A 104 7.92 -8.80 7.35
C ILE A 104 8.82 -10.02 7.56
N PHE A 105 9.08 -10.73 6.48
CA PHE A 105 9.94 -11.90 6.50
C PHE A 105 11.17 -11.64 5.63
N SER A 106 12.31 -12.11 6.09
CA SER A 106 13.56 -11.95 5.33
C SER A 106 14.47 -13.16 5.50
#